data_a4cfb46fc4423cb7f4c25dcf8dc85c2f
#
_entry.id   a4cfb46fc4423cb7f4c25dcf8dc85c2f
#
_cell.length_a   1.000
_cell.length_b   1.000
_cell.length_c   1.000
_cell.angle_alpha   90.00
_cell.angle_beta   90.00
_cell.angle_gamma   90.00
#
_symmetry.space_group_name_H-M   'P 1'
#
loop_
_entity.id
_entity.type
_entity.pdbx_description
1 polymer ?
#
loop_
_entity_poly.entity_id
_entity_poly.type
_entity_poly.pdbx_seq_one_letter_code
_entity_poly.pdbx_strand_id
1 'polypeptide(L)'
;MRVGMGYDVHQLVEGRDLILGGVNIPYEKGLLGHSDADVLLHAITDAILGAAALGDIGKHFPETDPAYHNADSMKLLAEVVRLIEEKGYEIGNVDATVIAQRPKLLNYIPTMKENISKTLKVDPDQVNVKATTEEHLGFTGEGLGISAQAVCLLNETK
;
A
#
# COMPACT_ATOMS: atom_id res chain seq x y z
N MET A 1 -21.87 4.91 -0.55
CA MET A 1 -20.60 5.44 -1.05
C MET A 1 -19.80 6.03 0.10
N ARG A 2 -18.56 5.62 0.26
CA ARG A 2 -17.69 6.08 1.35
C ARG A 2 -16.28 6.28 0.83
N VAL A 3 -15.57 7.30 1.32
CA VAL A 3 -14.20 7.58 0.94
C VAL A 3 -13.26 7.36 2.12
N GLY A 4 -12.07 6.85 1.84
CA GLY A 4 -11.01 6.71 2.82
C GLY A 4 -9.67 7.16 2.25
N MET A 5 -8.79 7.60 3.14
CA MET A 5 -7.44 8.03 2.78
C MET A 5 -6.43 7.30 3.66
N GLY A 6 -5.34 6.87 3.06
CA GLY A 6 -4.24 6.22 3.77
C GLY A 6 -2.92 6.90 3.47
N TYR A 7 -2.04 6.88 4.46
CA TYR A 7 -0.67 7.37 4.34
C TYR A 7 0.25 6.41 5.08
N ASP A 8 1.40 6.12 4.50
CA ASP A 8 2.41 5.33 5.17
C ASP A 8 3.81 5.79 4.74
N VAL A 9 4.80 5.51 5.57
CA VAL A 9 6.19 5.85 5.33
C VAL A 9 7.09 4.80 5.97
N HIS A 10 8.15 4.40 5.24
CA HIS A 10 9.18 3.53 5.77
C HIS A 10 10.56 4.05 5.40
N GLN A 11 11.52 3.80 6.28
CA GLN A 11 12.92 4.18 6.07
C GLN A 11 13.57 3.24 5.07
N LEU A 12 14.42 3.79 4.19
CA LEU A 12 15.29 3.00 3.30
C LEU A 12 16.55 2.59 4.04
N VAL A 13 16.85 1.30 4.03
CA VAL A 13 18.03 0.73 4.69
C VAL A 13 18.68 -0.32 3.80
N GLU A 14 19.98 -0.56 4.02
CA GLU A 14 20.68 -1.66 3.37
C GLU A 14 20.24 -3.01 3.94
N GLY A 15 20.38 -4.08 3.15
CA GLY A 15 20.10 -5.45 3.61
C GLY A 15 18.64 -5.85 3.61
N ARG A 16 17.78 -5.06 2.98
CA ARG A 16 16.36 -5.38 2.83
C ARG A 16 15.97 -5.31 1.36
N ASP A 17 15.02 -6.16 0.96
CA ASP A 17 14.39 -6.08 -0.35
C ASP A 17 13.48 -4.86 -0.43
N LEU A 18 13.42 -4.23 -1.59
CA LEU A 18 12.47 -3.16 -1.86
C LEU A 18 11.22 -3.77 -2.50
N ILE A 19 10.15 -3.82 -1.73
CA ILE A 19 8.87 -4.39 -2.19
C ILE A 19 7.83 -3.28 -2.23
N LEU A 20 7.28 -3.03 -3.41
CA LEU A 20 6.25 -2.02 -3.64
C LEU A 20 5.15 -2.59 -4.53
N GLY A 21 3.92 -2.52 -4.07
CA GLY A 21 2.80 -3.09 -4.83
C GLY A 21 2.96 -4.58 -5.08
N GLY A 22 3.60 -5.30 -4.18
CA GLY A 22 3.89 -6.71 -4.30
C GLY A 22 5.01 -7.04 -5.29
N VAL A 23 5.74 -6.03 -5.79
CA VAL A 23 6.85 -6.22 -6.74
C VAL A 23 8.17 -6.05 -6.01
N ASN A 24 9.05 -7.04 -6.15
CA ASN A 24 10.43 -6.93 -5.65
C ASN A 24 11.25 -6.15 -6.68
N ILE A 25 11.59 -4.91 -6.35
CA ILE A 25 12.26 -3.98 -7.26
C ILE A 25 13.76 -4.02 -7.00
N PRO A 26 14.59 -4.25 -8.05
CA PRO A 26 16.04 -4.21 -7.89
C PRO A 26 16.50 -2.83 -7.42
N TYR A 27 17.11 -2.78 -6.26
CA TYR A 27 17.65 -1.55 -5.69
C TYR A 27 18.64 -1.92 -4.59
N GLU A 28 19.59 -1.02 -4.30
CA GLU A 28 20.61 -1.23 -3.28
C GLU A 28 20.08 -1.18 -1.85
N LYS A 29 18.88 -0.65 -1.64
CA LYS A 29 18.21 -0.54 -0.34
C LYS A 29 16.79 -1.06 -0.43
N GLY A 30 16.25 -1.41 0.71
CA GLY A 30 14.84 -1.77 0.85
C GLY A 30 14.21 -1.04 2.03
N LEU A 31 12.92 -1.24 2.22
CA LEU A 31 12.17 -0.56 3.27
C LEU A 31 12.21 -1.37 4.56
N LEU A 32 12.43 -0.65 5.67
CA LEU A 32 12.50 -1.23 7.01
C LEU A 32 11.12 -1.24 7.65
N GLY A 33 10.72 -2.39 8.17
CA GLY A 33 9.46 -2.54 8.89
C GLY A 33 9.30 -3.93 9.45
N HIS A 34 8.25 -4.13 10.25
CA HIS A 34 7.92 -5.42 10.88
C HIS A 34 7.47 -6.45 9.83
N SER A 35 6.71 -6.02 8.82
CA SER A 35 6.30 -6.82 7.67
C SER A 35 7.33 -6.70 6.53
N ASP A 36 6.92 -6.96 5.29
CA ASP A 36 7.73 -6.68 4.11
C ASP A 36 7.91 -5.17 3.85
N ALA A 37 7.24 -4.33 4.64
CA ALA A 37 7.28 -2.86 4.57
C ALA A 37 6.84 -2.31 3.21
N ASP A 38 5.90 -2.97 2.54
CA ASP A 38 5.31 -2.48 1.29
C ASP A 38 4.45 -1.24 1.59
N VAL A 39 5.08 -0.08 1.50
CA VAL A 39 4.48 1.20 1.87
C VAL A 39 3.25 1.52 1.02
N LEU A 40 3.24 1.11 -0.24
CA LEU A 40 2.11 1.32 -1.13
C LEU A 40 0.89 0.51 -0.69
N LEU A 41 1.08 -0.78 -0.42
CA LEU A 41 -0.02 -1.64 0.04
C LEU A 41 -0.53 -1.21 1.41
N HIS A 42 0.35 -0.75 2.30
CA HIS A 42 -0.06 -0.24 3.61
C HIS A 42 -0.94 1.00 3.50
N ALA A 43 -0.58 1.93 2.60
CA ALA A 43 -1.40 3.13 2.38
C ALA A 43 -2.79 2.75 1.83
N ILE A 44 -2.83 1.83 0.87
CA ILE A 44 -4.09 1.35 0.30
C ILE A 44 -4.94 0.64 1.36
N THR A 45 -4.31 -0.22 2.16
CA THR A 45 -4.99 -0.96 3.22
C THR A 45 -5.61 0.00 4.24
N ASP A 46 -4.87 1.02 4.67
CA ASP A 46 -5.38 2.02 5.60
C ASP A 46 -6.53 2.84 4.99
N ALA A 47 -6.44 3.16 3.70
CA ALA A 47 -7.51 3.87 3.01
C ALA A 47 -8.82 3.07 3.04
N ILE A 48 -8.72 1.77 2.79
CA ILE A 48 -9.87 0.87 2.78
C ILE A 48 -10.47 0.74 4.19
N LEU A 49 -9.63 0.49 5.19
CA LEU A 49 -10.07 0.41 6.58
C LEU A 49 -10.73 1.70 7.04
N GLY A 50 -10.14 2.85 6.68
CA GLY A 50 -10.69 4.15 7.01
C GLY A 50 -12.06 4.39 6.39
N ALA A 51 -12.23 4.05 5.11
CA ALA A 51 -13.51 4.20 4.43
C ALA A 51 -14.61 3.34 5.09
N ALA A 52 -14.25 2.15 5.55
CA ALA A 52 -15.19 1.25 6.23
C ALA A 52 -15.37 1.55 7.73
N ALA A 53 -14.67 2.56 8.26
CA ALA A 53 -14.66 2.91 9.68
C ALA A 53 -14.20 1.75 10.57
N LEU A 54 -13.18 1.01 10.11
CA LEU A 54 -12.62 -0.15 10.81
C LEU A 54 -11.27 0.17 11.48
N GLY A 55 -10.92 1.44 11.63
CA GLY A 55 -9.66 1.84 12.24
C GLY A 55 -8.51 1.86 11.27
N ASP A 56 -7.41 1.23 11.61
CA ASP A 56 -6.18 1.23 10.83
C ASP A 56 -5.49 -0.15 10.86
N ILE A 57 -4.37 -0.26 10.14
CA ILE A 57 -3.58 -1.50 10.08
C ILE A 57 -3.13 -1.94 11.47
N GLY A 58 -2.66 -1.01 12.30
CA GLY A 58 -2.14 -1.35 13.63
C GLY A 58 -3.18 -1.99 14.55
N LYS A 59 -4.45 -1.65 14.36
CA LYS A 59 -5.54 -2.26 15.12
C LYS A 59 -5.75 -3.73 14.74
N HIS A 60 -5.65 -4.08 13.46
CA HIS A 60 -5.94 -5.42 12.96
C HIS A 60 -4.69 -6.32 12.90
N PHE A 61 -3.53 -5.72 12.68
CA PHE A 61 -2.26 -6.44 12.50
C PHE A 61 -1.16 -5.78 13.34
N PRO A 62 -1.25 -5.85 14.68
CA PRO A 62 -0.30 -5.14 15.54
C PRO A 62 1.14 -5.63 15.35
N GLU A 63 2.10 -4.70 15.30
CA GLU A 63 3.53 -5.02 15.18
C GLU A 63 4.06 -5.87 16.31
N THR A 64 3.38 -5.85 17.46
CA THR A 64 3.74 -6.65 18.63
C THR A 64 3.38 -8.12 18.48
N ASP A 65 2.55 -8.47 17.50
CA ASP A 65 2.14 -9.87 17.27
C ASP A 65 3.18 -10.58 16.40
N PRO A 66 3.87 -11.62 16.93
CA PRO A 66 4.87 -12.36 16.15
C PRO A 66 4.32 -13.00 14.87
N ALA A 67 3.01 -13.24 14.81
CA ALA A 67 2.36 -13.83 13.63
C ALA A 67 2.51 -12.97 12.38
N TYR A 68 2.71 -11.65 12.55
CA TYR A 68 2.83 -10.71 11.42
C TYR A 68 4.27 -10.30 11.13
N HIS A 69 5.25 -10.87 11.83
CA HIS A 69 6.66 -10.61 11.54
C HIS A 69 7.01 -11.12 10.13
N ASN A 70 7.60 -10.27 9.30
CA ASN A 70 7.88 -10.54 7.88
C ASN A 70 6.63 -10.91 7.08
N ALA A 71 5.46 -10.45 7.50
CA ALA A 71 4.21 -10.72 6.81
C ALA A 71 4.22 -10.15 5.39
N ASP A 72 3.59 -10.89 4.49
CA ASP A 72 3.31 -10.44 3.12
C ASP A 72 2.14 -9.46 3.15
N SER A 73 2.41 -8.21 2.84
CA SER A 73 1.39 -7.15 2.88
C SER A 73 0.25 -7.37 1.89
N MET A 74 0.48 -8.14 0.81
CA MET A 74 -0.60 -8.52 -0.11
C MET A 74 -1.61 -9.43 0.57
N LYS A 75 -1.16 -10.32 1.46
CA LYS A 75 -2.06 -11.18 2.25
C LYS A 75 -2.83 -10.37 3.29
N LEU A 76 -2.19 -9.37 3.88
CA LEU A 76 -2.88 -8.45 4.80
C LEU A 76 -3.97 -7.67 4.07
N LEU A 77 -3.68 -7.20 2.86
CA LEU A 77 -4.66 -6.52 2.02
C LEU A 77 -5.84 -7.44 1.69
N ALA A 78 -5.57 -8.68 1.32
CA ALA A 78 -6.63 -9.66 1.03
C ALA A 78 -7.55 -9.87 2.24
N GLU A 79 -6.99 -9.93 3.44
CA GLU A 79 -7.77 -10.07 4.68
C GLU A 79 -8.66 -8.84 4.91
N VAL A 80 -8.15 -7.65 4.64
CA VAL A 80 -8.93 -6.43 4.78
C VAL A 80 -10.09 -6.39 3.76
N VAL A 81 -9.86 -6.87 2.55
CA VAL A 81 -10.93 -6.99 1.55
C VAL A 81 -12.05 -7.91 2.09
N ARG A 82 -11.66 -9.04 2.70
CA ARG A 82 -12.63 -9.94 3.32
C ARG A 82 -13.43 -9.24 4.43
N LEU A 83 -12.76 -8.44 5.26
CA LEU A 83 -13.42 -7.70 6.35
C LEU A 83 -14.46 -6.72 5.83
N ILE A 84 -14.14 -5.97 4.77
CA ILE A 84 -15.12 -5.01 4.22
C ILE A 84 -16.28 -5.72 3.52
N GLU A 85 -16.03 -6.86 2.88
CA GLU A 85 -17.10 -7.65 2.27
C GLU A 85 -18.08 -8.14 3.34
N GLU A 86 -17.59 -8.62 4.48
CA GLU A 86 -18.44 -9.01 5.61
C GLU A 86 -19.29 -7.85 6.12
N LYS A 87 -18.76 -6.63 6.05
CA LYS A 87 -19.46 -5.43 6.50
C LYS A 87 -20.45 -4.89 5.45
N GLY A 88 -20.46 -5.47 4.27
CA GLY A 88 -21.37 -5.09 3.20
C GLY A 88 -20.85 -4.03 2.25
N TYR A 89 -19.53 -3.97 2.06
CA TYR A 89 -18.90 -3.02 1.14
C TYR A 89 -18.10 -3.74 0.06
N GLU A 90 -17.93 -3.06 -1.05
CA GLU A 90 -17.05 -3.46 -2.14
C GLU A 90 -16.23 -2.26 -2.60
N ILE A 91 -15.09 -2.54 -3.25
CA ILE A 91 -14.20 -1.49 -3.74
C ILE A 91 -14.82 -0.84 -4.98
N GLY A 92 -14.94 0.49 -4.97
CA GLY A 92 -15.29 1.25 -6.16
C GLY A 92 -14.06 1.56 -7.01
N ASN A 93 -13.08 2.22 -6.42
CA ASN A 93 -11.77 2.45 -7.05
C ASN A 93 -10.72 2.81 -6.01
N VAL A 94 -9.47 2.74 -6.45
CA VAL A 94 -8.31 3.16 -5.66
C VAL A 94 -7.41 4.03 -6.52
N ASP A 95 -6.95 5.14 -5.95
CA ASP A 95 -5.90 5.97 -6.53
C ASP A 95 -4.79 6.13 -5.51
N ALA A 96 -3.56 5.83 -5.89
CA ALA A 96 -2.42 5.86 -4.99
C ALA A 96 -1.21 6.51 -5.63
N THR A 97 -0.39 7.16 -4.80
CA THR A 97 0.84 7.81 -5.21
C THR A 97 1.99 7.31 -4.33
N VAL A 98 3.06 6.84 -4.97
CA VAL A 98 4.31 6.52 -4.29
C VAL A 98 5.26 7.71 -4.45
N ILE A 99 5.86 8.13 -3.35
CA ILE A 99 6.77 9.27 -3.31
C ILE A 99 8.16 8.75 -2.99
N ALA A 100 9.02 8.73 -4.01
CA ALA A 100 10.36 8.17 -3.93
C ALA A 100 11.31 8.92 -4.86
N GLN A 101 12.47 9.32 -4.35
CA GLN A 101 13.48 9.93 -5.20
C GLN A 101 14.08 8.90 -6.15
N ARG A 102 14.35 7.71 -5.65
CA ARG A 102 14.87 6.54 -6.39
C ARG A 102 14.32 5.27 -5.77
N PRO A 103 14.29 4.16 -6.51
CA PRO A 103 14.55 4.02 -7.95
C PRO A 103 13.39 4.56 -8.80
N LYS A 104 13.56 4.59 -10.12
CA LYS A 104 12.47 4.90 -11.03
C LYS A 104 11.47 3.75 -11.02
N LEU A 105 10.20 4.06 -10.86
CA LEU A 105 9.15 3.06 -10.65
C LEU A 105 8.29 2.81 -11.89
N LEU A 106 8.39 3.64 -12.91
CA LEU A 106 7.49 3.63 -14.06
C LEU A 106 7.31 2.24 -14.67
N ASN A 107 8.40 1.50 -14.86
CA ASN A 107 8.34 0.19 -15.52
C ASN A 107 7.70 -0.89 -14.65
N TYR A 108 7.53 -0.65 -13.35
CA TYR A 108 6.94 -1.61 -12.41
C TYR A 108 5.47 -1.33 -12.12
N ILE A 109 4.98 -0.14 -12.46
CA ILE A 109 3.61 0.28 -12.16
C ILE A 109 2.58 -0.67 -12.78
N PRO A 110 2.69 -1.12 -14.04
CA PRO A 110 1.70 -2.05 -14.59
C PRO A 110 1.57 -3.34 -13.78
N THR A 111 2.67 -3.90 -13.30
CA THR A 111 2.65 -5.11 -12.46
C THR A 111 2.07 -4.84 -11.08
N MET A 112 2.41 -3.70 -10.47
CA MET A 112 1.80 -3.28 -9.21
C MET A 112 0.28 -3.20 -9.33
N LYS A 113 -0.19 -2.54 -10.38
CA LYS A 113 -1.62 -2.35 -10.66
C LYS A 113 -2.32 -3.69 -10.84
N GLU A 114 -1.72 -4.62 -11.57
CA GLU A 114 -2.24 -5.96 -11.75
C GLU A 114 -2.35 -6.71 -10.42
N ASN A 115 -1.29 -6.70 -9.62
CA ASN A 115 -1.27 -7.35 -8.32
C ASN A 115 -2.37 -6.81 -7.40
N ILE A 116 -2.49 -5.49 -7.34
CA ILE A 116 -3.45 -4.82 -6.47
C ILE A 116 -4.88 -5.11 -6.93
N SER A 117 -5.18 -4.95 -8.22
CA SER A 117 -6.53 -5.16 -8.74
C SER A 117 -7.00 -6.60 -8.52
N LYS A 118 -6.10 -7.56 -8.69
CA LYS A 118 -6.38 -8.98 -8.45
C LYS A 118 -6.75 -9.24 -6.98
N THR A 119 -6.00 -8.67 -6.05
CA THR A 119 -6.24 -8.83 -4.62
C THR A 119 -7.51 -8.13 -4.18
N LEU A 120 -7.80 -6.95 -4.75
CA LEU A 120 -9.02 -6.20 -4.47
C LEU A 120 -10.26 -6.79 -5.16
N LYS A 121 -10.08 -7.74 -6.07
CA LYS A 121 -11.16 -8.37 -6.87
C LYS A 121 -11.91 -7.35 -7.73
N VAL A 122 -11.17 -6.46 -8.37
CA VAL A 122 -11.69 -5.42 -9.25
C VAL A 122 -10.95 -5.44 -10.59
N ASP A 123 -11.49 -4.74 -11.58
CA ASP A 123 -10.80 -4.57 -12.85
C ASP A 123 -9.59 -3.65 -12.68
N PRO A 124 -8.51 -3.87 -13.46
CA PRO A 124 -7.35 -2.97 -13.41
C PRO A 124 -7.70 -1.49 -13.64
N ASP A 125 -8.75 -1.20 -14.38
CA ASP A 125 -9.23 0.17 -14.61
C ASP A 125 -9.74 0.85 -13.33
N GLN A 126 -10.01 0.11 -12.29
CA GLN A 126 -10.45 0.63 -10.99
C GLN A 126 -9.27 0.94 -10.05
N VAL A 127 -8.05 0.66 -10.49
CA VAL A 127 -6.84 0.92 -9.71
C VAL A 127 -5.89 1.80 -10.49
N ASN A 128 -5.44 2.89 -9.87
CA ASN A 128 -4.41 3.74 -10.43
C ASN A 128 -3.24 3.85 -9.47
N VAL A 129 -2.02 3.77 -10.01
CA VAL A 129 -0.78 3.95 -9.25
C VAL A 129 0.07 4.99 -9.98
N LYS A 130 0.48 6.01 -9.25
CA LYS A 130 1.38 7.07 -9.74
C LYS A 130 2.65 7.04 -8.90
N ALA A 131 3.75 7.50 -9.48
CA ALA A 131 4.98 7.71 -8.76
C ALA A 131 5.45 9.15 -9.00
N THR A 132 6.00 9.76 -7.96
CA THR A 132 6.55 11.10 -8.04
C THR A 132 7.79 11.22 -7.17
N THR A 133 8.63 12.22 -7.46
CA THR A 133 9.69 12.65 -6.57
C THR A 133 9.25 13.92 -5.85
N GLU A 134 10.00 14.31 -4.84
CA GLU A 134 9.85 15.64 -4.21
C GLU A 134 11.00 16.57 -4.60
N GLU A 135 11.59 16.37 -5.77
CA GLU A 135 12.62 17.25 -6.35
C GLU A 135 13.79 17.46 -5.40
N HIS A 136 14.29 16.37 -4.78
CA HIS A 136 15.39 16.37 -3.80
C HIS A 136 15.07 17.08 -2.48
N LEU A 137 13.79 17.39 -2.22
CA LEU A 137 13.38 18.04 -0.97
C LEU A 137 12.94 17.02 0.07
N GLY A 138 13.26 17.29 1.32
CA GLY A 138 12.84 16.51 2.47
C GLY A 138 13.44 15.11 2.51
N PHE A 139 12.91 14.26 3.39
CA PHE A 139 13.47 12.93 3.61
C PHE A 139 13.33 12.02 2.39
N THR A 140 12.25 12.13 1.63
CA THR A 140 12.10 11.34 0.40
C THR A 140 13.07 11.84 -0.66
N GLY A 141 13.22 13.15 -0.79
CA GLY A 141 14.14 13.76 -1.75
C GLY A 141 15.61 13.47 -1.45
N GLU A 142 15.95 13.23 -0.19
CA GLU A 142 17.30 12.84 0.23
C GLU A 142 17.52 11.32 0.15
N GLY A 143 16.50 10.56 -0.20
CA GLY A 143 16.62 9.10 -0.31
C GLY A 143 16.66 8.37 1.03
N LEU A 144 16.13 8.97 2.08
CA LEU A 144 16.10 8.39 3.43
C LEU A 144 14.89 7.48 3.64
N GLY A 145 13.85 7.66 2.84
CA GLY A 145 12.63 6.88 2.96
C GLY A 145 11.76 7.02 1.74
N ILE A 146 10.70 6.21 1.71
CA ILE A 146 9.66 6.26 0.70
C ILE A 146 8.32 6.39 1.43
N SER A 147 7.46 7.27 0.93
CA SER A 147 6.11 7.42 1.44
C SER A 147 5.09 7.08 0.35
N ALA A 148 3.86 6.81 0.77
CA ALA A 148 2.76 6.56 -0.15
C ALA A 148 1.48 7.15 0.42
N GLN A 149 0.62 7.59 -0.48
CA GLN A 149 -0.72 8.06 -0.16
C GLN A 149 -1.71 7.31 -1.02
N ALA A 150 -2.87 7.04 -0.49
CA ALA A 150 -3.93 6.37 -1.23
C ALA A 150 -5.29 6.94 -0.86
N VAL A 151 -6.17 6.97 -1.82
CA VAL A 151 -7.59 7.30 -1.63
C VAL A 151 -8.39 6.16 -2.23
N CYS A 152 -9.43 5.73 -1.54
CA CYS A 152 -10.33 4.73 -2.08
C CYS A 152 -11.78 5.16 -1.93
N LEU A 153 -12.60 4.60 -2.79
CA LEU A 153 -14.05 4.71 -2.71
C LEU A 153 -14.62 3.32 -2.47
N LEU A 154 -15.47 3.20 -1.48
CA LEU A 154 -16.25 1.98 -1.23
C LEU A 154 -17.70 2.23 -1.58
N ASN A 155 -18.33 1.22 -2.16
CA ASN A 155 -19.76 1.21 -2.40
C ASN A 155 -20.41 0.14 -1.53
N GLU A 156 -21.67 0.36 -1.15
CA GLU A 156 -22.44 -0.64 -0.44
C GLU A 156 -22.81 -1.76 -1.43
N THR A 157 -22.68 -3.01 -0.99
CA THR A 157 -23.15 -4.16 -1.76
C THR A 157 -24.67 -4.31 -1.56
N LYS A 158 -25.33 -4.79 -2.60
CA LYS A 158 -26.77 -5.01 -2.53
C LYS A 158 -27.14 -6.34 -1.88
#